data_2c8b9944777d14fd16da929974c50030
#
_entry.id   2c8b9944777d14fd16da929974c50030
#
_cell.length_a   1.000
_cell.length_b   1.000
_cell.length_c   1.000
_cell.angle_alpha   90.00
_cell.angle_beta   90.00
_cell.angle_gamma   90.00
#
_symmetry.space_group_name_H-M   'P 1'
#
loop_
_entity.id
_entity.type
_entity.pdbx_description
1 polymer ?
#
loop_
_entity_poly.entity_id
_entity_poly.type
_entity_poly.pdbx_seq_one_letter_code
_entity_poly.pdbx_strand_id
1 'polypeptide(L)'
;MMSAHPPRSATTVLAALLFTLLLVFPARAELAVDITQGNIEPLPIAVPDFIASDDVARRFGVDISEVVSANLERSGLFRPIDKRAFIAQPQSLGVNPRFANWKPLNAQALVVGDVTIEPNGALRASFRLWDVFAEGQMTGLSLTTTQANWRRVAHIISDTIYERITGEAGYFDTRIVYIAESGPSDRRVKRLSIMDQDGANHRFLTDGRTLVLTPRFSPTQQEITYLAYFNNKPRVYLFNIDTGQQELLGDFPGMTFAPRFAPDGNSVVMSFAKDGNSDIHVMDLRTRRVRRLTDNPAIDTAPSYAPDGRKIVFESDRGGSQQLYVMNSDGSGQQRISFGDGRYGTPVWSPRGDLIAFTKIFRGTFHIGVMRQDGSGERLLTRGFLVEGPTWAPNGRVLMFFRQEKSDARGRGGDPRLFSIDLTGFNERELGTPVGGSDPAWSPGPLRQ
;
A
#
# COMPACT_ATOMS: atom_id res chain seq x y z
N MET A 1 -69.12 -34.87 41.17
CA MET A 1 -68.45 -35.50 40.04
C MET A 1 -67.13 -34.76 39.83
N MET A 2 -65.99 -35.25 40.32
CA MET A 2 -64.66 -34.69 40.17
C MET A 2 -63.98 -35.45 39.06
N SER A 3 -63.61 -34.74 38.00
CA SER A 3 -62.88 -35.29 36.89
C SER A 3 -61.38 -35.04 37.11
N ALA A 4 -60.62 -36.14 37.30
CA ALA A 4 -59.15 -36.11 37.45
C ALA A 4 -58.49 -36.08 36.08
N HIS A 5 -57.54 -35.14 35.88
CA HIS A 5 -56.62 -35.12 34.71
C HIS A 5 -55.36 -35.92 35.08
N PRO A 6 -54.83 -36.75 34.16
CA PRO A 6 -53.56 -37.45 34.36
C PRO A 6 -52.34 -36.56 34.18
N PRO A 7 -51.18 -36.83 34.80
CA PRO A 7 -49.98 -36.06 34.70
C PRO A 7 -49.28 -36.33 33.34
N ARG A 8 -48.89 -35.27 32.64
CA ARG A 8 -48.04 -35.33 31.42
C ARG A 8 -46.65 -35.83 31.79
N SER A 9 -46.25 -36.92 31.17
CA SER A 9 -45.06 -37.70 31.45
C SER A 9 -43.75 -36.95 31.24
N ALA A 10 -42.81 -37.08 32.16
CA ALA A 10 -41.42 -36.57 32.16
C ALA A 10 -40.56 -37.08 31.00
N THR A 11 -41.03 -38.04 30.19
CA THR A 11 -40.35 -38.62 29.05
C THR A 11 -40.25 -37.72 27.84
N THR A 12 -41.17 -36.77 27.67
CA THR A 12 -41.14 -35.83 26.50
C THR A 12 -40.11 -34.69 26.68
N VAL A 13 -39.79 -34.30 27.90
CA VAL A 13 -38.79 -33.27 28.20
C VAL A 13 -37.38 -33.81 28.04
N LEU A 14 -37.13 -35.08 28.34
CA LEU A 14 -35.82 -35.72 28.22
C LEU A 14 -35.47 -35.96 26.74
N ALA A 15 -36.43 -36.25 25.86
CA ALA A 15 -36.20 -36.42 24.45
C ALA A 15 -35.88 -35.08 23.73
N ALA A 16 -36.48 -33.96 24.17
CA ALA A 16 -36.18 -32.62 23.64
C ALA A 16 -34.78 -32.12 24.05
N LEU A 17 -34.31 -32.46 25.28
CA LEU A 17 -32.94 -32.11 25.72
C LEU A 17 -31.86 -32.97 25.04
N LEU A 18 -32.13 -34.25 24.72
CA LEU A 18 -31.19 -35.09 23.96
C LEU A 18 -31.07 -34.66 22.48
N PHE A 19 -32.11 -34.11 21.88
CA PHE A 19 -32.08 -33.66 20.48
C PHE A 19 -31.36 -32.32 20.32
N THR A 20 -31.33 -31.46 21.35
CA THR A 20 -30.57 -30.21 21.36
C THR A 20 -29.05 -30.40 21.56
N LEU A 21 -28.62 -31.53 22.14
CA LEU A 21 -27.21 -31.83 22.39
C LEU A 21 -26.49 -32.39 21.15
N LEU A 22 -27.21 -32.79 20.09
CA LEU A 22 -26.64 -33.39 18.86
C LEU A 22 -26.34 -32.41 17.74
N LEU A 23 -26.54 -31.10 17.94
CA LEU A 23 -26.26 -30.03 16.93
C LEU A 23 -25.08 -29.13 17.28
N VAL A 24 -24.22 -29.55 18.22
CA VAL A 24 -22.91 -28.90 18.37
C VAL A 24 -21.99 -29.44 17.30
N PHE A 25 -22.12 -28.93 16.07
CA PHE A 25 -21.04 -29.01 15.09
C PHE A 25 -19.82 -28.32 15.72
N PRO A 26 -18.65 -29.00 15.82
CA PRO A 26 -17.45 -28.31 16.21
C PRO A 26 -17.23 -27.20 15.19
N ALA A 27 -17.41 -25.94 15.59
CA ALA A 27 -16.95 -24.81 14.81
C ALA A 27 -15.43 -25.00 14.66
N ARG A 28 -14.99 -25.48 13.51
CA ARG A 28 -13.57 -25.46 13.17
C ARG A 28 -13.19 -23.99 13.14
N ALA A 29 -12.36 -23.57 14.09
CA ALA A 29 -11.78 -22.24 14.06
C ALA A 29 -10.99 -22.13 12.74
N GLU A 30 -11.45 -21.27 11.88
CA GLU A 30 -10.76 -20.98 10.61
C GLU A 30 -9.47 -20.24 10.93
N LEU A 31 -8.36 -20.63 10.28
CA LEU A 31 -7.07 -19.95 10.46
C LEU A 31 -7.18 -18.51 9.97
N ALA A 32 -7.08 -17.56 10.91
CA ALA A 32 -7.13 -16.14 10.66
C ALA A 32 -6.18 -15.40 11.61
N VAL A 33 -5.63 -14.27 11.17
CA VAL A 33 -4.78 -13.37 11.97
C VAL A 33 -5.61 -12.16 12.36
N ASP A 34 -5.75 -11.90 13.67
CA ASP A 34 -6.31 -10.64 14.14
C ASP A 34 -5.28 -9.52 14.00
N ILE A 35 -5.48 -8.68 13.01
CA ILE A 35 -4.59 -7.58 12.65
C ILE A 35 -4.94 -6.26 13.35
N THR A 36 -5.91 -6.25 14.24
CA THR A 36 -6.32 -5.03 14.97
C THR A 36 -5.39 -4.69 16.13
N GLN A 37 -4.60 -5.66 16.59
CA GLN A 37 -3.65 -5.49 17.70
C GLN A 37 -2.28 -5.03 17.18
N GLY A 38 -1.66 -4.08 17.89
CA GLY A 38 -0.40 -3.45 17.45
C GLY A 38 0.85 -4.35 17.52
N ASN A 39 0.83 -5.43 18.28
CA ASN A 39 1.94 -6.39 18.40
C ASN A 39 1.40 -7.80 18.16
N ILE A 40 1.51 -8.26 16.93
CA ILE A 40 1.03 -9.57 16.49
C ILE A 40 2.24 -10.50 16.40
N GLU A 41 2.14 -11.69 16.96
CA GLU A 41 3.10 -12.74 16.67
C GLU A 41 2.90 -13.20 15.21
N PRO A 42 3.93 -13.06 14.33
CA PRO A 42 3.76 -13.41 12.93
C PRO A 42 3.44 -14.89 12.73
N LEU A 43 2.43 -15.19 11.91
CA LEU A 43 1.95 -16.53 11.61
C LEU A 43 3.03 -17.36 10.89
N PRO A 44 3.48 -18.51 11.46
CA PRO A 44 4.43 -19.39 10.80
C PRO A 44 3.81 -20.02 9.55
N ILE A 45 4.45 -19.79 8.38
CA ILE A 45 3.99 -20.29 7.08
C ILE A 45 5.11 -21.03 6.36
N ALA A 46 4.82 -22.20 5.80
CA ALA A 46 5.74 -22.94 4.95
C ALA A 46 5.46 -22.64 3.47
N VAL A 47 6.49 -22.22 2.75
CA VAL A 47 6.45 -21.92 1.31
C VAL A 47 7.58 -22.70 0.63
N PRO A 48 7.39 -24.02 0.35
CA PRO A 48 8.34 -24.82 -0.42
C PRO A 48 8.50 -24.29 -1.85
N ASP A 49 9.58 -24.71 -2.53
CA ASP A 49 9.73 -24.46 -3.95
C ASP A 49 8.55 -25.06 -4.72
N PHE A 50 8.06 -24.33 -5.71
CA PHE A 50 6.95 -24.82 -6.52
C PHE A 50 7.43 -25.98 -7.40
N ILE A 51 6.60 -26.99 -7.50
CA ILE A 51 6.83 -28.20 -8.27
C ILE A 51 6.95 -27.83 -9.75
N ALA A 52 7.89 -28.43 -10.46
CA ALA A 52 8.12 -28.12 -11.86
C ALA A 52 8.36 -29.39 -12.67
N SER A 53 7.90 -29.40 -13.93
CA SER A 53 8.02 -30.52 -14.85
C SER A 53 9.38 -30.62 -15.53
N ASP A 54 10.08 -29.49 -15.66
CA ASP A 54 11.35 -29.36 -16.37
C ASP A 54 12.26 -28.31 -15.72
N ASP A 55 13.50 -28.19 -16.20
CA ASP A 55 14.51 -27.32 -15.60
C ASP A 55 14.19 -25.81 -15.78
N VAL A 56 13.51 -25.43 -16.86
CA VAL A 56 13.12 -24.03 -17.09
C VAL A 56 12.01 -23.65 -16.11
N ALA A 57 10.96 -24.47 -16.00
CA ALA A 57 9.88 -24.28 -15.05
C ALA A 57 10.39 -24.30 -13.59
N ARG A 58 11.41 -25.13 -13.29
CA ARG A 58 12.00 -25.21 -11.94
C ARG A 58 12.59 -23.90 -11.47
N ARG A 59 13.27 -23.14 -12.35
CA ARG A 59 13.79 -21.82 -12.00
C ARG A 59 12.67 -20.88 -11.58
N PHE A 60 11.58 -20.82 -12.37
CA PHE A 60 10.42 -20.01 -12.00
C PHE A 60 9.73 -20.53 -10.73
N GLY A 61 9.73 -21.84 -10.48
CA GLY A 61 9.19 -22.42 -9.25
C GLY A 61 9.92 -21.94 -8.00
N VAL A 62 11.25 -21.88 -8.04
CA VAL A 62 12.08 -21.33 -6.97
C VAL A 62 11.85 -19.82 -6.84
N ASP A 63 11.98 -19.07 -7.95
CA ASP A 63 11.87 -17.61 -7.96
C ASP A 63 10.50 -17.14 -7.43
N ILE A 64 9.40 -17.78 -7.83
CA ILE A 64 8.03 -17.46 -7.36
C ILE A 64 7.92 -17.73 -5.87
N SER A 65 8.37 -18.88 -5.37
CA SER A 65 8.27 -19.22 -3.95
C SER A 65 9.10 -18.28 -3.06
N GLU A 66 10.25 -17.81 -3.54
CA GLU A 66 11.08 -16.82 -2.85
C GLU A 66 10.40 -15.44 -2.76
N VAL A 67 9.81 -14.97 -3.87
CA VAL A 67 9.08 -13.70 -3.87
C VAL A 67 7.84 -13.78 -2.99
N VAL A 68 7.09 -14.89 -3.03
CA VAL A 68 5.94 -15.10 -2.13
C VAL A 68 6.37 -15.05 -0.67
N SER A 69 7.42 -15.77 -0.30
CA SER A 69 7.99 -15.77 1.06
C SER A 69 8.39 -14.37 1.49
N ALA A 70 9.15 -13.65 0.65
CA ALA A 70 9.64 -12.30 0.94
C ALA A 70 8.50 -11.28 1.08
N ASN A 71 7.45 -11.36 0.26
CA ASN A 71 6.26 -10.51 0.36
C ASN A 71 5.53 -10.73 1.69
N LEU A 72 5.24 -11.99 2.01
CA LEU A 72 4.54 -12.33 3.24
C LEU A 72 5.34 -11.90 4.47
N GLU A 73 6.65 -12.14 4.50
CA GLU A 73 7.53 -11.69 5.57
C GLU A 73 7.54 -10.16 5.70
N ARG A 74 7.58 -9.45 4.56
CA ARG A 74 7.60 -7.98 4.52
C ARG A 74 6.35 -7.38 5.13
N SER A 75 5.20 -8.04 5.04
CA SER A 75 3.96 -7.57 5.69
C SER A 75 4.07 -7.52 7.22
N GLY A 76 5.00 -8.26 7.83
CA GLY A 76 5.14 -8.40 9.28
C GLY A 76 4.10 -9.31 9.93
N LEU A 77 3.14 -9.84 9.14
CA LEU A 77 2.05 -10.70 9.63
C LEU A 77 2.38 -12.20 9.50
N PHE A 78 3.41 -12.53 8.73
CA PHE A 78 3.83 -13.90 8.48
C PHE A 78 5.32 -14.07 8.78
N ARG A 79 5.65 -15.28 9.20
CA ARG A 79 7.03 -15.74 9.40
C ARG A 79 7.27 -16.97 8.54
N PRO A 80 7.83 -16.82 7.33
CA PRO A 80 8.23 -17.96 6.51
C PRO A 80 9.20 -18.86 7.27
N ILE A 81 8.95 -20.16 7.22
CA ILE A 81 9.82 -21.17 7.83
C ILE A 81 11.00 -21.42 6.87
N ASP A 82 12.21 -21.47 7.40
CA ASP A 82 13.42 -21.75 6.62
C ASP A 82 13.28 -23.06 5.86
N LYS A 83 13.45 -23.02 4.54
CA LYS A 83 13.33 -24.20 3.65
C LYS A 83 14.26 -25.35 4.04
N ARG A 84 15.40 -25.06 4.69
CA ARG A 84 16.32 -26.08 5.21
C ARG A 84 15.75 -26.94 6.33
N ALA A 85 14.72 -26.46 7.01
CA ALA A 85 14.03 -27.20 8.05
C ALA A 85 12.97 -28.18 7.48
N PHE A 86 12.66 -28.13 6.19
CA PHE A 86 11.61 -28.96 5.62
C PHE A 86 12.00 -30.44 5.60
N ILE A 87 11.16 -31.26 6.21
CA ILE A 87 11.35 -32.73 6.30
C ILE A 87 11.13 -33.39 4.96
N ALA A 88 10.21 -32.84 4.15
CA ALA A 88 9.90 -33.34 2.80
C ALA A 88 9.40 -32.20 1.91
N GLN A 89 9.57 -32.39 0.60
CA GLN A 89 8.99 -31.50 -0.40
C GLN A 89 7.64 -32.05 -0.89
N PRO A 90 6.66 -31.18 -1.23
CA PRO A 90 5.43 -31.62 -1.90
C PRO A 90 5.75 -32.27 -3.23
N GLN A 91 5.04 -33.36 -3.55
CA GLN A 91 5.30 -34.12 -4.78
C GLN A 91 4.32 -33.79 -5.91
N SER A 92 3.14 -33.27 -5.58
CA SER A 92 2.09 -32.94 -6.54
C SER A 92 1.08 -31.97 -5.93
N LEU A 93 0.59 -31.06 -6.74
CA LEU A 93 -0.51 -30.17 -6.36
C LEU A 93 -1.84 -30.93 -6.20
N GLY A 94 -2.00 -32.03 -6.92
CA GLY A 94 -3.23 -32.83 -6.93
C GLY A 94 -3.43 -33.71 -5.70
N VAL A 95 -2.40 -33.88 -4.87
CA VAL A 95 -2.42 -34.78 -3.71
C VAL A 95 -2.40 -33.93 -2.43
N ASN A 96 -3.21 -34.35 -1.44
CA ASN A 96 -3.19 -33.70 -0.12
C ASN A 96 -1.79 -33.83 0.50
N PRO A 97 -1.24 -32.73 1.05
CA PRO A 97 0.04 -32.75 1.73
C PRO A 97 0.04 -33.75 2.91
N ARG A 98 1.19 -34.35 3.19
CA ARG A 98 1.39 -35.11 4.42
C ARG A 98 1.60 -34.14 5.58
N PHE A 99 0.51 -33.71 6.23
CA PHE A 99 0.52 -32.69 7.30
C PHE A 99 1.44 -33.06 8.47
N ALA A 100 1.67 -34.37 8.71
CA ALA A 100 2.63 -34.86 9.71
C ALA A 100 4.07 -34.36 9.50
N ASN A 101 4.44 -33.96 8.29
CA ASN A 101 5.77 -33.40 7.98
C ASN A 101 5.88 -31.90 8.34
N TRP A 102 4.76 -31.20 8.49
CA TRP A 102 4.69 -29.74 8.68
C TRP A 102 4.32 -29.34 10.10
N LYS A 103 3.55 -30.17 10.82
CA LYS A 103 3.16 -29.93 12.22
C LYS A 103 4.36 -29.79 13.18
N PRO A 104 5.43 -30.65 13.10
CA PRO A 104 6.59 -30.51 13.96
C PRO A 104 7.37 -29.19 13.75
N LEU A 105 7.24 -28.56 12.58
CA LEU A 105 7.83 -27.27 12.26
C LEU A 105 6.98 -26.09 12.78
N ASN A 106 5.86 -26.39 13.44
CA ASN A 106 4.84 -25.40 13.86
C ASN A 106 4.31 -24.57 12.67
N ALA A 107 4.31 -25.13 11.46
CA ALA A 107 3.69 -24.48 10.31
C ALA A 107 2.17 -24.42 10.53
N GLN A 108 1.61 -23.23 10.59
CA GLN A 108 0.15 -23.06 10.66
C GLN A 108 -0.47 -23.09 9.26
N ALA A 109 0.21 -22.49 8.30
CA ALA A 109 -0.20 -22.51 6.90
C ALA A 109 0.90 -23.16 6.02
N LEU A 110 0.47 -23.81 4.92
CA LEU A 110 1.35 -24.41 3.93
C LEU A 110 0.90 -23.98 2.54
N VAL A 111 1.83 -23.45 1.74
CA VAL A 111 1.63 -23.15 0.32
C VAL A 111 2.22 -24.29 -0.48
N VAL A 112 1.42 -24.93 -1.34
CA VAL A 112 1.89 -25.90 -2.32
C VAL A 112 1.59 -25.35 -3.70
N GLY A 113 2.60 -25.23 -4.55
CA GLY A 113 2.45 -24.69 -5.90
C GLY A 113 3.10 -25.56 -6.95
N ASP A 114 2.70 -25.38 -8.21
CA ASP A 114 3.34 -25.93 -9.39
C ASP A 114 3.55 -24.86 -10.48
N VAL A 115 4.55 -25.11 -11.32
CA VAL A 115 4.84 -24.27 -12.49
C VAL A 115 5.03 -25.16 -13.72
N THR A 116 4.42 -24.75 -14.82
CA THR A 116 4.52 -25.42 -16.11
C THR A 116 4.74 -24.39 -17.21
N ILE A 117 5.62 -24.71 -18.16
CA ILE A 117 5.71 -23.97 -19.41
C ILE A 117 4.81 -24.66 -20.43
N GLU A 118 3.78 -23.94 -20.87
CA GLU A 118 2.83 -24.42 -21.86
C GLU A 118 3.49 -24.56 -23.26
N PRO A 119 2.95 -25.35 -24.16
CA PRO A 119 3.51 -25.53 -25.52
C PRO A 119 3.63 -24.23 -26.33
N ASN A 120 2.81 -23.24 -26.02
CA ASN A 120 2.88 -21.90 -26.64
C ASN A 120 3.90 -20.96 -25.98
N GLY A 121 4.70 -21.47 -25.02
CA GLY A 121 5.68 -20.70 -24.27
C GLY A 121 5.14 -19.89 -23.10
N ALA A 122 3.84 -19.94 -22.83
CA ALA A 122 3.25 -19.27 -21.66
C ALA A 122 3.65 -19.97 -20.36
N LEU A 123 3.81 -19.20 -19.30
CA LEU A 123 4.03 -19.68 -17.94
C LEU A 123 2.68 -19.85 -17.26
N ARG A 124 2.39 -21.06 -16.79
CA ARG A 124 1.27 -21.32 -15.88
C ARG A 124 1.82 -21.64 -14.51
N ALA A 125 1.35 -20.92 -13.49
CA ALA A 125 1.62 -21.20 -12.10
C ALA A 125 0.31 -21.39 -11.35
N SER A 126 0.24 -22.44 -10.54
CA SER A 126 -0.91 -22.76 -9.71
C SER A 126 -0.46 -22.94 -8.27
N PHE A 127 -1.33 -22.63 -7.32
CA PHE A 127 -1.04 -22.91 -5.91
C PHE A 127 -2.29 -23.33 -5.15
N ARG A 128 -2.07 -23.95 -3.99
CA ARG A 128 -3.07 -24.21 -2.95
C ARG A 128 -2.49 -23.81 -1.62
N LEU A 129 -3.32 -23.14 -0.82
CA LEU A 129 -3.06 -22.79 0.57
C LEU A 129 -3.79 -23.77 1.49
N TRP A 130 -3.09 -24.32 2.45
CA TRP A 130 -3.60 -25.30 3.38
C TRP A 130 -3.48 -24.80 4.84
N ASP A 131 -4.50 -25.04 5.64
CA ASP A 131 -4.40 -25.03 7.09
C ASP A 131 -3.79 -26.37 7.53
N VAL A 132 -2.62 -26.34 8.17
CA VAL A 132 -1.85 -27.53 8.54
C VAL A 132 -2.48 -28.29 9.70
N PHE A 133 -3.09 -27.59 10.66
CA PHE A 133 -3.69 -28.20 11.82
C PHE A 133 -5.12 -28.69 11.58
N ALA A 134 -5.92 -27.92 10.82
CA ALA A 134 -7.24 -28.34 10.39
C ALA A 134 -7.19 -29.36 9.20
N GLU A 135 -6.02 -29.53 8.58
CA GLU A 135 -5.80 -30.42 7.44
C GLU A 135 -6.76 -30.14 6.26
N GLY A 136 -7.07 -28.85 6.06
CA GLY A 136 -8.03 -28.38 5.07
C GLY A 136 -7.44 -27.42 4.06
N GLN A 137 -7.88 -27.49 2.80
CA GLN A 137 -7.56 -26.49 1.81
C GLN A 137 -8.34 -25.19 2.09
N MET A 138 -7.64 -24.07 2.19
CA MET A 138 -8.22 -22.75 2.43
C MET A 138 -8.59 -22.02 1.14
N THR A 139 -7.69 -22.03 0.16
CA THR A 139 -7.88 -21.42 -1.16
C THR A 139 -6.90 -21.98 -2.17
N GLY A 140 -7.03 -21.59 -3.43
CA GLY A 140 -6.11 -21.92 -4.50
C GLY A 140 -6.44 -21.12 -5.76
N LEU A 141 -5.42 -20.93 -6.61
CA LEU A 141 -5.53 -20.14 -7.84
C LEU A 141 -4.59 -20.75 -8.90
N SER A 142 -4.96 -20.60 -10.17
CA SER A 142 -4.12 -20.91 -11.32
C SER A 142 -4.07 -19.69 -12.24
N LEU A 143 -2.86 -19.29 -12.62
CA LEU A 143 -2.61 -18.10 -13.44
C LEU A 143 -1.76 -18.50 -14.64
N THR A 144 -2.11 -17.93 -15.81
CA THR A 144 -1.32 -18.11 -17.04
C THR A 144 -0.91 -16.72 -17.56
N THR A 145 0.38 -16.58 -17.86
CA THR A 145 0.97 -15.31 -18.33
C THR A 145 2.21 -15.55 -19.19
N THR A 146 2.86 -14.50 -19.67
CA THR A 146 4.18 -14.63 -20.30
C THR A 146 5.26 -14.89 -19.24
N GLN A 147 6.35 -15.55 -19.66
CA GLN A 147 7.49 -15.80 -18.75
C GLN A 147 8.08 -14.50 -18.16
N ALA A 148 8.04 -13.39 -18.90
CA ALA A 148 8.52 -12.09 -18.41
C ALA A 148 7.72 -11.55 -17.22
N ASN A 149 6.45 -11.95 -17.08
CA ASN A 149 5.55 -11.49 -16.02
C ASN A 149 5.50 -12.42 -14.80
N TRP A 150 6.42 -13.38 -14.67
CA TRP A 150 6.44 -14.38 -13.60
C TRP A 150 6.37 -13.73 -12.20
N ARG A 151 7.05 -12.59 -12.02
CA ARG A 151 7.11 -11.91 -10.73
C ARG A 151 5.75 -11.37 -10.29
N ARG A 152 4.96 -10.85 -11.24
CA ARG A 152 3.58 -10.43 -10.97
C ARG A 152 2.71 -11.57 -10.49
N VAL A 153 2.91 -12.79 -11.05
CA VAL A 153 2.21 -13.99 -10.56
C VAL A 153 2.51 -14.24 -9.08
N ALA A 154 3.77 -14.12 -8.67
CA ALA A 154 4.15 -14.24 -7.25
C ALA A 154 3.46 -13.19 -6.37
N HIS A 155 3.34 -11.95 -6.84
CA HIS A 155 2.63 -10.89 -6.11
C HIS A 155 1.13 -11.20 -5.97
N ILE A 156 0.46 -11.65 -7.03
CA ILE A 156 -0.97 -12.03 -7.00
C ILE A 156 -1.19 -13.22 -6.04
N ILE A 157 -0.30 -14.21 -6.04
CA ILE A 157 -0.33 -15.33 -5.09
C ILE A 157 -0.20 -14.80 -3.65
N SER A 158 0.73 -13.89 -3.42
CA SER A 158 0.92 -13.27 -2.10
C SER A 158 -0.33 -12.50 -1.65
N ASP A 159 -0.95 -11.74 -2.55
CA ASP A 159 -2.21 -11.01 -2.27
C ASP A 159 -3.34 -11.98 -1.91
N THR A 160 -3.48 -13.07 -2.65
CA THR A 160 -4.51 -14.09 -2.39
C THR A 160 -4.32 -14.78 -1.03
N ILE A 161 -3.07 -15.09 -0.66
CA ILE A 161 -2.72 -15.67 0.65
C ILE A 161 -3.00 -14.67 1.77
N TYR A 162 -2.55 -13.42 1.58
CA TYR A 162 -2.72 -12.35 2.54
C TYR A 162 -4.21 -12.11 2.83
N GLU A 163 -5.00 -11.91 1.78
CA GLU A 163 -6.44 -11.68 1.89
C GLU A 163 -7.17 -12.85 2.57
N ARG A 164 -6.82 -14.09 2.20
CA ARG A 164 -7.46 -15.28 2.77
C ARG A 164 -7.22 -15.44 4.27
N ILE A 165 -6.05 -15.05 4.77
CA ILE A 165 -5.67 -15.22 6.18
C ILE A 165 -6.03 -13.99 7.01
N THR A 166 -5.94 -12.78 6.45
CA THR A 166 -6.16 -11.54 7.20
C THR A 166 -7.56 -10.95 7.04
N GLY A 167 -8.30 -11.35 5.99
CA GLY A 167 -9.56 -10.73 5.60
C GLY A 167 -9.43 -9.35 4.96
N GLU A 168 -8.20 -8.83 4.78
CA GLU A 168 -7.93 -7.55 4.12
C GLU A 168 -7.32 -7.76 2.73
N ALA A 169 -7.65 -6.89 1.77
CA ALA A 169 -7.06 -6.92 0.44
C ALA A 169 -5.52 -6.87 0.50
N GLY A 170 -4.87 -7.62 -0.38
CA GLY A 170 -3.42 -7.56 -0.55
C GLY A 170 -2.96 -6.24 -1.17
N TYR A 171 -1.65 -6.02 -1.21
CA TYR A 171 -1.03 -4.82 -1.78
C TYR A 171 0.29 -5.12 -2.51
N PHE A 172 0.57 -6.40 -2.77
CA PHE A 172 1.86 -6.81 -3.35
C PHE A 172 1.90 -6.65 -4.87
N ASP A 173 0.77 -6.84 -5.60
CA ASP A 173 0.70 -6.55 -7.04
C ASP A 173 0.50 -5.05 -7.30
N THR A 174 1.45 -4.24 -6.81
CA THR A 174 1.43 -2.78 -6.90
C THR A 174 2.80 -2.22 -7.24
N ARG A 175 2.84 -0.92 -7.61
CA ARG A 175 4.07 -0.21 -7.98
C ARG A 175 4.25 1.05 -7.15
N ILE A 176 5.51 1.47 -7.08
CA ILE A 176 5.92 2.73 -6.46
C ILE A 176 6.53 3.60 -7.55
N VAL A 177 6.00 4.81 -7.71
CA VAL A 177 6.70 5.89 -8.41
C VAL A 177 7.36 6.78 -7.38
N TYR A 178 8.58 7.23 -7.65
CA TYR A 178 9.34 8.06 -6.72
C TYR A 178 10.38 8.91 -7.45
N ILE A 179 10.99 9.84 -6.74
CA ILE A 179 12.11 10.63 -7.24
C ILE A 179 13.41 9.95 -6.83
N ALA A 180 14.11 9.37 -7.80
CA ALA A 180 15.45 8.82 -7.60
C ALA A 180 16.47 9.96 -7.59
N GLU A 181 17.27 10.02 -6.52
CA GLU A 181 18.24 11.07 -6.28
C GLU A 181 19.68 10.54 -6.30
N SER A 182 20.54 11.15 -7.10
CA SER A 182 21.93 10.78 -7.22
C SER A 182 22.85 12.00 -7.31
N GLY A 183 24.14 11.81 -7.07
CA GLY A 183 25.13 12.88 -7.08
C GLY A 183 25.24 13.63 -5.76
N PRO A 184 26.22 14.54 -5.62
CA PRO A 184 26.47 15.30 -4.42
C PRO A 184 25.29 16.25 -4.07
N SER A 185 25.15 16.59 -2.79
CA SER A 185 24.01 17.36 -2.26
C SER A 185 23.79 18.72 -2.93
N ASP A 186 24.86 19.38 -3.39
CA ASP A 186 24.85 20.66 -4.09
C ASP A 186 24.52 20.55 -5.59
N ARG A 187 24.56 19.34 -6.15
CA ARG A 187 24.28 19.06 -7.57
C ARG A 187 23.49 17.75 -7.74
N ARG A 188 22.42 17.62 -7.00
CA ARG A 188 21.53 16.45 -7.07
C ARG A 188 20.89 16.32 -8.45
N VAL A 189 21.02 15.14 -9.04
CA VAL A 189 20.25 14.73 -10.21
C VAL A 189 19.01 13.99 -9.73
N LYS A 190 17.84 14.53 -10.07
CA LYS A 190 16.53 13.95 -9.72
C LYS A 190 15.86 13.37 -10.95
N ARG A 191 15.43 12.10 -10.87
CA ARG A 191 14.76 11.38 -11.96
C ARG A 191 13.44 10.81 -11.48
N LEU A 192 12.41 10.96 -12.29
CA LEU A 192 11.19 10.18 -12.12
C LEU A 192 11.52 8.70 -12.33
N SER A 193 11.13 7.85 -11.41
CA SER A 193 11.45 6.42 -11.41
C SER A 193 10.25 5.59 -10.96
N ILE A 194 10.17 4.36 -11.45
CA ILE A 194 9.14 3.40 -11.08
C ILE A 194 9.76 2.05 -10.77
N MET A 195 9.15 1.30 -9.85
CA MET A 195 9.54 -0.05 -9.45
C MET A 195 8.33 -0.80 -8.88
N ASP A 196 8.44 -2.11 -8.72
CA ASP A 196 7.49 -2.89 -7.94
C ASP A 196 7.57 -2.49 -6.45
N GLN A 197 6.53 -2.79 -5.69
CA GLN A 197 6.46 -2.39 -4.27
C GLN A 197 7.60 -2.97 -3.40
N ASP A 198 8.30 -3.97 -3.89
CA ASP A 198 9.44 -4.63 -3.23
C ASP A 198 10.81 -4.15 -3.71
N GLY A 199 10.86 -3.13 -4.60
CA GLY A 199 12.09 -2.55 -5.15
C GLY A 199 12.56 -3.21 -6.45
N ALA A 200 11.93 -4.30 -6.89
CA ALA A 200 12.28 -4.95 -8.15
C ALA A 200 11.78 -4.16 -9.37
N ASN A 201 12.25 -4.58 -10.57
CA ASN A 201 11.86 -4.01 -11.85
C ASN A 201 12.02 -2.47 -11.94
N HIS A 202 13.03 -1.95 -11.22
CA HIS A 202 13.34 -0.53 -11.21
C HIS A 202 13.69 -0.03 -12.62
N ARG A 203 13.12 1.12 -13.01
CA ARG A 203 13.49 1.86 -14.21
C ARG A 203 13.36 3.36 -14.02
N PHE A 204 14.26 4.12 -14.64
CA PHE A 204 14.13 5.57 -14.78
C PHE A 204 13.10 5.90 -15.87
N LEU A 205 12.20 6.83 -15.60
CA LEU A 205 11.21 7.34 -16.55
C LEU A 205 11.66 8.66 -17.20
N THR A 206 12.62 9.37 -16.56
CA THR A 206 13.23 10.61 -17.10
C THR A 206 14.75 10.54 -17.05
N ASP A 207 15.42 11.34 -17.86
CA ASP A 207 16.88 11.34 -18.03
C ASP A 207 17.65 12.13 -16.95
N GLY A 208 16.95 12.94 -16.14
CA GLY A 208 17.55 13.76 -15.07
C GLY A 208 18.10 15.11 -15.52
N ARG A 209 17.87 15.52 -16.76
CA ARG A 209 18.25 16.86 -17.24
C ARG A 209 17.38 17.97 -16.68
N THR A 210 16.19 17.62 -16.27
CA THR A 210 15.18 18.52 -15.73
C THR A 210 14.88 18.12 -14.28
N LEU A 211 14.81 19.10 -13.38
CA LEU A 211 14.36 18.86 -12.01
C LEU A 211 12.91 18.37 -12.03
N VAL A 212 12.66 17.21 -11.45
CA VAL A 212 11.32 16.58 -11.32
C VAL A 212 10.98 16.35 -9.86
N LEU A 213 9.70 16.50 -9.50
CA LEU A 213 9.21 16.42 -8.11
C LEU A 213 7.77 15.87 -8.08
N THR A 214 7.35 15.43 -6.92
CA THR A 214 5.97 15.14 -6.51
C THR A 214 5.16 14.29 -7.50
N PRO A 215 5.66 13.08 -7.88
CA PRO A 215 4.91 12.21 -8.77
C PRO A 215 3.65 11.66 -8.08
N ARG A 216 2.55 11.46 -8.84
CA ARG A 216 1.30 10.86 -8.33
C ARG A 216 0.66 10.01 -9.42
N PHE A 217 0.23 8.80 -9.05
CA PHE A 217 -0.52 7.92 -9.95
C PHE A 217 -1.92 8.43 -10.21
N SER A 218 -2.38 8.23 -11.45
CA SER A 218 -3.80 8.26 -11.79
C SER A 218 -4.52 7.06 -11.13
N PRO A 219 -5.71 7.25 -10.57
CA PRO A 219 -6.49 6.14 -10.00
C PRO A 219 -7.13 5.23 -11.06
N THR A 220 -7.23 5.67 -12.30
CA THR A 220 -8.00 5.01 -13.37
C THR A 220 -7.20 4.67 -14.62
N GLN A 221 -6.03 5.30 -14.81
CA GLN A 221 -5.21 5.19 -16.03
C GLN A 221 -3.76 4.82 -15.68
N GLN A 222 -3.03 4.29 -16.67
CA GLN A 222 -1.58 4.03 -16.58
C GLN A 222 -0.78 5.34 -16.70
N GLU A 223 -1.09 6.31 -15.85
CA GLU A 223 -0.55 7.66 -15.95
C GLU A 223 -0.06 8.17 -14.59
N ILE A 224 0.90 9.08 -14.67
CA ILE A 224 1.51 9.75 -13.52
C ILE A 224 1.48 11.25 -13.78
N THR A 225 0.95 12.05 -12.85
CA THR A 225 1.25 13.48 -12.82
C THR A 225 2.56 13.72 -12.10
N TYR A 226 3.33 14.70 -12.55
CA TYR A 226 4.53 15.16 -11.85
C TYR A 226 4.82 16.62 -12.18
N LEU A 227 5.61 17.25 -11.32
CA LEU A 227 6.13 18.59 -11.53
C LEU A 227 7.51 18.51 -12.19
N ALA A 228 7.75 19.31 -13.21
CA ALA A 228 9.08 19.49 -13.82
C ALA A 228 9.41 20.96 -14.00
N TYR A 229 10.70 21.32 -13.84
CA TYR A 229 11.19 22.68 -14.06
C TYR A 229 11.81 22.79 -15.44
N PHE A 230 11.06 23.35 -16.39
CA PHE A 230 11.57 23.63 -17.72
C PHE A 230 11.93 25.12 -17.83
N ASN A 231 13.18 25.44 -18.18
CA ASN A 231 13.70 26.82 -18.22
C ASN A 231 13.42 27.59 -16.90
N ASN A 232 13.66 26.95 -15.74
CA ASN A 232 13.39 27.47 -14.40
C ASN A 232 11.91 27.80 -14.11
N LYS A 233 10.98 27.35 -14.94
CA LYS A 233 9.54 27.49 -14.73
C LYS A 233 8.93 26.12 -14.34
N PRO A 234 8.23 26.03 -13.21
CA PRO A 234 7.55 24.80 -12.83
C PRO A 234 6.34 24.57 -13.75
N ARG A 235 6.19 23.34 -14.20
CA ARG A 235 5.10 22.89 -15.07
C ARG A 235 4.61 21.52 -14.63
N VAL A 236 3.32 21.28 -14.75
CA VAL A 236 2.70 19.98 -14.48
C VAL A 236 2.61 19.17 -15.76
N TYR A 237 3.16 17.97 -15.71
CA TYR A 237 3.12 17.01 -16.79
C TYR A 237 2.28 15.79 -16.43
N LEU A 238 1.70 15.19 -17.45
CA LEU A 238 1.13 13.85 -17.43
C LEU A 238 2.10 12.93 -18.17
N PHE A 239 2.46 11.81 -17.57
CA PHE A 239 3.33 10.78 -18.14
C PHE A 239 2.55 9.48 -18.27
N ASN A 240 2.44 8.96 -19.48
CA ASN A 240 1.86 7.64 -19.73
C ASN A 240 2.94 6.56 -19.52
N ILE A 241 2.69 5.63 -18.58
CA ILE A 241 3.67 4.63 -18.13
C ILE A 241 3.97 3.59 -19.23
N ASP A 242 2.98 3.28 -20.06
CA ASP A 242 3.10 2.22 -21.07
C ASP A 242 3.79 2.74 -22.33
N THR A 243 3.43 3.94 -22.78
CA THR A 243 3.96 4.52 -24.02
C THR A 243 5.18 5.40 -23.82
N GLY A 244 5.43 5.88 -22.59
CA GLY A 244 6.47 6.86 -22.28
C GLY A 244 6.15 8.28 -22.77
N GLN A 245 4.95 8.53 -23.30
CA GLN A 245 4.54 9.84 -23.76
C GLN A 245 4.34 10.81 -22.60
N GLN A 246 4.72 12.07 -22.85
CA GLN A 246 4.57 13.16 -21.89
C GLN A 246 3.70 14.25 -22.48
N GLU A 247 2.72 14.70 -21.70
CA GLU A 247 1.83 15.78 -22.05
C GLU A 247 1.93 16.91 -21.04
N LEU A 248 2.07 18.16 -21.49
CA LEU A 248 1.98 19.34 -20.63
C LEU A 248 0.52 19.58 -20.25
N LEU A 249 0.19 19.45 -18.95
CA LEU A 249 -1.17 19.71 -18.47
C LEU A 249 -1.53 21.20 -18.49
N GLY A 250 -0.57 22.09 -18.27
CA GLY A 250 -0.77 23.52 -18.34
C GLY A 250 0.49 24.31 -18.01
N ASP A 251 0.57 25.52 -18.56
CA ASP A 251 1.56 26.55 -18.21
C ASP A 251 0.85 27.58 -17.31
N PHE A 252 0.89 27.32 -16.01
CA PHE A 252 0.17 28.13 -15.05
C PHE A 252 0.99 29.34 -14.61
N PRO A 253 0.39 30.53 -14.50
CA PRO A 253 1.09 31.71 -13.97
C PRO A 253 1.41 31.47 -12.48
N GLY A 254 2.68 31.45 -12.13
CA GLY A 254 3.15 31.20 -10.78
C GLY A 254 3.65 29.77 -10.55
N MET A 255 3.94 29.46 -9.31
CA MET A 255 4.47 28.17 -8.89
C MET A 255 3.31 27.19 -8.59
N THR A 256 3.32 26.03 -9.23
CA THR A 256 2.32 24.96 -9.01
C THR A 256 2.96 23.85 -8.20
N PHE A 257 2.23 23.32 -7.20
CA PHE A 257 2.74 22.25 -6.33
C PHE A 257 1.73 21.12 -6.19
N ALA A 258 2.27 19.92 -5.96
CA ALA A 258 1.58 18.73 -5.50
C ALA A 258 0.30 18.38 -6.27
N PRO A 259 0.34 18.24 -7.62
CA PRO A 259 -0.83 17.85 -8.38
C PRO A 259 -1.30 16.45 -7.95
N ARG A 260 -2.60 16.28 -7.64
CA ARG A 260 -3.21 15.00 -7.29
C ARG A 260 -4.50 14.79 -8.06
N PHE A 261 -4.69 13.59 -8.59
CA PHE A 261 -5.96 13.24 -9.23
C PHE A 261 -7.13 13.21 -8.26
N ALA A 262 -8.31 13.56 -8.75
CA ALA A 262 -9.56 13.14 -8.12
C ALA A 262 -9.76 11.63 -8.27
N PRO A 263 -10.55 10.99 -7.40
CA PRO A 263 -10.73 9.52 -7.44
C PRO A 263 -11.34 8.98 -8.73
N ASP A 264 -12.08 9.80 -9.47
CA ASP A 264 -12.64 9.46 -10.78
C ASP A 264 -11.65 9.58 -11.95
N GLY A 265 -10.44 10.13 -11.70
CA GLY A 265 -9.41 10.33 -12.70
C GLY A 265 -9.69 11.48 -13.68
N ASN A 266 -10.80 12.22 -13.56
CA ASN A 266 -11.22 13.24 -14.53
C ASN A 266 -10.69 14.64 -14.21
N SER A 267 -10.18 14.87 -13.01
CA SER A 267 -9.65 16.16 -12.60
C SER A 267 -8.40 16.02 -11.73
N VAL A 268 -7.67 17.12 -11.63
CA VAL A 268 -6.47 17.24 -10.79
C VAL A 268 -6.64 18.44 -9.87
N VAL A 269 -6.44 18.23 -8.57
CA VAL A 269 -6.35 19.30 -7.59
C VAL A 269 -4.87 19.65 -7.35
N MET A 270 -4.56 20.94 -7.21
CA MET A 270 -3.19 21.45 -7.08
C MET A 270 -3.17 22.81 -6.39
N SER A 271 -2.01 23.23 -5.94
CA SER A 271 -1.79 24.56 -5.36
C SER A 271 -1.15 25.49 -6.38
N PHE A 272 -1.65 26.72 -6.51
CA PHE A 272 -1.01 27.76 -7.30
C PHE A 272 -0.51 28.87 -6.38
N ALA A 273 0.80 29.14 -6.44
CA ALA A 273 1.41 30.28 -5.78
C ALA A 273 1.54 31.45 -6.75
N LYS A 274 0.90 32.55 -6.43
CA LYS A 274 0.93 33.81 -7.19
C LYS A 274 1.00 34.99 -6.25
N ASP A 275 1.85 35.96 -6.55
CA ASP A 275 1.97 37.24 -5.83
C ASP A 275 2.19 37.08 -4.30
N GLY A 276 2.91 36.02 -3.90
CA GLY A 276 3.22 35.72 -2.49
C GLY A 276 2.14 34.95 -1.74
N ASN A 277 1.04 34.60 -2.39
CA ASN A 277 -0.04 33.76 -1.86
C ASN A 277 -0.13 32.42 -2.61
N SER A 278 -0.72 31.41 -1.98
CA SER A 278 -0.98 30.10 -2.59
C SER A 278 -2.38 29.64 -2.28
N ASP A 279 -3.13 29.23 -3.31
CA ASP A 279 -4.50 28.76 -3.22
C ASP A 279 -4.68 27.41 -3.88
N ILE A 280 -5.67 26.66 -3.40
CA ILE A 280 -6.07 25.39 -3.98
C ILE A 280 -6.94 25.60 -5.22
N HIS A 281 -6.61 24.91 -6.29
CA HIS A 281 -7.33 24.92 -7.55
C HIS A 281 -7.62 23.49 -8.02
N VAL A 282 -8.69 23.32 -8.76
CA VAL A 282 -9.02 22.09 -9.48
C VAL A 282 -9.06 22.35 -10.97
N MET A 283 -8.48 21.44 -11.76
CA MET A 283 -8.50 21.46 -13.21
C MET A 283 -9.22 20.23 -13.75
N ASP A 284 -10.21 20.43 -14.59
CA ASP A 284 -10.82 19.38 -15.40
C ASP A 284 -9.86 18.97 -16.53
N LEU A 285 -9.50 17.69 -16.60
CA LEU A 285 -8.48 17.20 -17.53
C LEU A 285 -8.94 17.21 -18.98
N ARG A 286 -10.23 17.08 -19.25
CA ARG A 286 -10.78 17.08 -20.60
C ARG A 286 -10.90 18.51 -21.17
N THR A 287 -11.43 19.44 -20.39
CA THR A 287 -11.71 20.82 -20.85
C THR A 287 -10.59 21.79 -20.55
N ARG A 288 -9.61 21.41 -19.71
CA ARG A 288 -8.51 22.23 -19.19
C ARG A 288 -8.98 23.46 -18.40
N ARG A 289 -10.26 23.51 -18.02
CA ARG A 289 -10.78 24.61 -17.20
C ARG A 289 -10.27 24.47 -15.77
N VAL A 290 -9.79 25.58 -15.23
CA VAL A 290 -9.29 25.70 -13.86
C VAL A 290 -10.29 26.48 -13.04
N ARG A 291 -10.62 26.00 -11.84
CA ARG A 291 -11.48 26.65 -10.84
C ARG A 291 -10.72 26.78 -9.52
N ARG A 292 -10.72 27.96 -8.93
CA ARG A 292 -10.17 28.22 -7.60
C ARG A 292 -11.12 27.67 -6.53
N LEU A 293 -10.59 26.98 -5.52
CA LEU A 293 -11.36 26.40 -4.41
C LEU A 293 -11.17 27.17 -3.10
N THR A 294 -9.99 27.75 -2.88
CA THR A 294 -9.74 28.62 -1.72
C THR A 294 -9.42 30.03 -2.16
N ASP A 295 -9.87 31.01 -1.38
CA ASP A 295 -9.68 32.44 -1.59
C ASP A 295 -9.40 33.07 -0.23
N ASN A 296 -8.15 32.99 0.24
CA ASN A 296 -7.71 33.45 1.53
C ASN A 296 -6.29 34.02 1.40
N PRO A 297 -5.91 35.07 2.12
CA PRO A 297 -4.53 35.58 2.11
C PRO A 297 -3.49 34.63 2.72
N ALA A 298 -3.92 33.51 3.31
CA ALA A 298 -3.06 32.46 3.82
C ALA A 298 -2.52 31.55 2.72
N ILE A 299 -1.42 30.84 3.00
CA ILE A 299 -0.81 29.87 2.11
C ILE A 299 -1.54 28.54 2.25
N ASP A 300 -2.35 28.18 1.25
CA ASP A 300 -3.07 26.91 1.15
C ASP A 300 -2.37 25.97 0.16
N THR A 301 -1.90 24.79 0.64
CA THR A 301 -1.09 23.86 -0.19
C THR A 301 -1.41 22.39 0.09
N ALA A 302 -0.75 21.51 -0.68
CA ALA A 302 -0.76 20.05 -0.55
C ALA A 302 -2.17 19.40 -0.47
N PRO A 303 -3.10 19.70 -1.40
CA PRO A 303 -4.44 19.15 -1.36
C PRO A 303 -4.45 17.63 -1.63
N SER A 304 -5.40 16.91 -0.99
CA SER A 304 -5.66 15.49 -1.24
C SER A 304 -7.16 15.19 -1.13
N TYR A 305 -7.72 14.56 -2.16
CA TYR A 305 -9.12 14.12 -2.13
C TYR A 305 -9.35 12.99 -1.14
N ALA A 306 -10.53 12.99 -0.53
CA ALA A 306 -11.12 11.79 0.06
C ALA A 306 -11.45 10.76 -1.04
N PRO A 307 -11.42 9.44 -0.75
CA PRO A 307 -11.63 8.41 -1.78
C PRO A 307 -13.03 8.44 -2.42
N ASP A 308 -14.02 9.04 -1.74
CA ASP A 308 -15.37 9.25 -2.27
C ASP A 308 -15.52 10.52 -3.14
N GLY A 309 -14.43 11.31 -3.27
CA GLY A 309 -14.39 12.54 -4.05
C GLY A 309 -15.16 13.73 -3.46
N ARG A 310 -15.78 13.59 -2.27
CA ARG A 310 -16.65 14.61 -1.69
C ARG A 310 -15.92 15.67 -0.90
N LYS A 311 -14.73 15.34 -0.37
CA LYS A 311 -13.94 16.23 0.47
C LYS A 311 -12.50 16.32 -0.02
N ILE A 312 -11.84 17.39 0.40
CA ILE A 312 -10.41 17.64 0.17
C ILE A 312 -9.79 18.02 1.52
N VAL A 313 -8.70 17.35 1.89
CA VAL A 313 -7.82 17.79 2.98
C VAL A 313 -6.68 18.62 2.39
N PHE A 314 -6.26 19.66 3.06
CA PHE A 314 -5.15 20.55 2.66
C PHE A 314 -4.46 21.14 3.87
N GLU A 315 -3.29 21.71 3.68
CA GLU A 315 -2.60 22.50 4.72
C GLU A 315 -2.80 23.99 4.50
N SER A 316 -2.88 24.74 5.60
CA SER A 316 -3.04 26.19 5.59
C SER A 316 -2.38 26.82 6.82
N ASP A 317 -1.79 27.99 6.66
CA ASP A 317 -1.23 28.77 7.76
C ASP A 317 -2.18 29.88 8.28
N ARG A 318 -3.46 29.89 7.85
CA ARG A 318 -4.49 30.89 8.25
C ARG A 318 -4.73 30.98 9.75
N GLY A 319 -4.32 29.97 10.51
CA GLY A 319 -4.35 29.97 11.98
C GLY A 319 -3.06 30.43 12.65
N GLY A 320 -2.14 31.09 11.91
CA GLY A 320 -0.84 31.55 12.38
C GLY A 320 0.31 30.55 12.25
N SER A 321 0.00 29.29 11.95
CA SER A 321 0.98 28.24 11.64
C SER A 321 0.35 27.19 10.74
N GLN A 322 1.18 26.41 10.01
CA GLN A 322 0.72 25.34 9.13
C GLN A 322 -0.09 24.29 9.90
N GLN A 323 -1.35 24.12 9.52
CA GLN A 323 -2.31 23.19 10.10
C GLN A 323 -3.13 22.51 9.00
N LEU A 324 -3.77 21.38 9.33
CA LEU A 324 -4.62 20.67 8.40
C LEU A 324 -6.07 21.18 8.46
N TYR A 325 -6.64 21.33 7.29
CA TYR A 325 -8.01 21.73 7.06
C TYR A 325 -8.72 20.75 6.13
N VAL A 326 -10.01 20.59 6.29
CA VAL A 326 -10.89 19.83 5.39
C VAL A 326 -11.93 20.79 4.82
N MET A 327 -12.27 20.60 3.55
CA MET A 327 -13.34 21.31 2.84
C MET A 327 -14.14 20.34 1.98
N ASN A 328 -15.32 20.76 1.53
CA ASN A 328 -16.05 20.07 0.46
C ASN A 328 -15.30 20.20 -0.87
N SER A 329 -15.52 19.29 -1.82
CA SER A 329 -14.83 19.31 -3.12
C SER A 329 -15.18 20.52 -3.99
N ASP A 330 -16.23 21.27 -3.65
CA ASP A 330 -16.58 22.57 -4.26
C ASP A 330 -15.83 23.77 -3.67
N GLY A 331 -15.07 23.58 -2.58
CA GLY A 331 -14.31 24.59 -1.84
C GLY A 331 -15.05 25.16 -0.61
N SER A 332 -16.30 24.78 -0.40
CA SER A 332 -17.11 25.24 0.75
C SER A 332 -16.77 24.47 2.04
N GLY A 333 -17.24 24.96 3.19
CA GLY A 333 -17.18 24.26 4.47
C GLY A 333 -15.75 24.03 4.99
N GLN A 334 -14.84 24.96 4.76
CA GLN A 334 -13.45 24.87 5.20
C GLN A 334 -13.35 24.85 6.73
N GLN A 335 -12.79 23.79 7.29
CA GLN A 335 -12.69 23.58 8.73
C GLN A 335 -11.30 23.04 9.11
N ARG A 336 -10.69 23.63 10.16
CA ARG A 336 -9.45 23.11 10.75
C ARG A 336 -9.72 21.79 11.48
N ILE A 337 -8.80 20.83 11.31
CA ILE A 337 -8.88 19.50 11.94
C ILE A 337 -7.66 19.16 12.81
N SER A 338 -6.53 19.90 12.70
CA SER A 338 -5.36 19.68 13.57
C SER A 338 -5.25 20.77 14.62
N PHE A 339 -5.12 20.38 15.90
CA PHE A 339 -5.12 21.31 17.05
C PHE A 339 -3.94 21.08 18.00
N GLY A 340 -3.11 20.07 17.75
CA GLY A 340 -1.93 19.79 18.57
C GLY A 340 -0.80 20.79 18.33
N ASP A 341 0.17 20.80 19.24
CA ASP A 341 1.39 21.58 19.09
C ASP A 341 2.18 21.17 17.83
N GLY A 342 2.90 22.15 17.23
CA GLY A 342 3.72 21.96 16.05
C GLY A 342 3.04 22.37 14.75
N ARG A 343 3.71 22.06 13.64
CA ARG A 343 3.23 22.32 12.28
C ARG A 343 2.86 21.01 11.60
N TYR A 344 1.78 21.03 10.84
CA TYR A 344 1.27 19.87 10.11
C TYR A 344 1.30 20.15 8.62
N GLY A 345 1.71 19.17 7.81
CA GLY A 345 1.78 19.31 6.35
C GLY A 345 1.65 18.00 5.63
N THR A 346 1.71 18.08 4.31
CA THR A 346 1.63 16.95 3.35
C THR A 346 0.53 15.92 3.66
N PRO A 347 -0.73 16.35 3.89
CA PRO A 347 -1.80 15.43 4.23
C PRO A 347 -2.16 14.52 3.05
N VAL A 348 -2.46 13.25 3.34
CA VAL A 348 -2.92 12.27 2.35
C VAL A 348 -4.06 11.44 2.93
N TRP A 349 -5.20 11.48 2.28
CA TRP A 349 -6.35 10.68 2.70
C TRP A 349 -6.13 9.19 2.46
N SER A 350 -6.50 8.36 3.44
CA SER A 350 -6.48 6.90 3.32
C SER A 350 -7.44 6.43 2.24
N PRO A 351 -7.08 5.41 1.43
CA PRO A 351 -8.02 4.81 0.47
C PRO A 351 -9.26 4.19 1.13
N ARG A 352 -9.23 3.91 2.45
CA ARG A 352 -10.41 3.48 3.23
C ARG A 352 -11.34 4.64 3.61
N GLY A 353 -10.87 5.90 3.52
CA GLY A 353 -11.64 7.08 3.89
C GLY A 353 -11.71 7.38 5.40
N ASP A 354 -11.15 6.57 6.22
CA ASP A 354 -11.22 6.62 7.69
C ASP A 354 -10.15 7.51 8.33
N LEU A 355 -8.97 7.59 7.71
CA LEU A 355 -7.80 8.28 8.25
C LEU A 355 -7.18 9.25 7.24
N ILE A 356 -6.42 10.21 7.78
CA ILE A 356 -5.55 11.12 7.06
C ILE A 356 -4.14 10.92 7.60
N ALA A 357 -3.19 10.54 6.73
CA ALA A 357 -1.76 10.55 7.05
C ALA A 357 -1.19 11.95 6.86
N PHE A 358 -0.20 12.33 7.65
CA PHE A 358 0.42 13.66 7.60
C PHE A 358 1.86 13.63 8.06
N THR A 359 2.60 14.68 7.69
CA THR A 359 3.87 15.05 8.31
C THR A 359 3.63 16.05 9.43
N LYS A 360 4.25 15.83 10.59
CA LYS A 360 4.23 16.79 11.72
C LYS A 360 5.64 17.20 12.09
N ILE A 361 5.86 18.51 12.23
CA ILE A 361 7.11 19.07 12.74
C ILE A 361 6.84 19.57 14.17
N PHE A 362 7.47 18.89 15.12
CA PHE A 362 7.31 19.22 16.54
C PHE A 362 8.65 19.20 17.25
N ARG A 363 9.01 20.28 17.94
CA ARG A 363 10.28 20.45 18.67
C ARG A 363 11.52 20.12 17.82
N GLY A 364 11.51 20.55 16.55
CA GLY A 364 12.63 20.35 15.62
C GLY A 364 12.76 18.91 15.08
N THR A 365 11.81 18.03 15.33
CA THR A 365 11.78 16.65 14.85
C THR A 365 10.59 16.45 13.92
N PHE A 366 10.81 15.74 12.84
CA PHE A 366 9.76 15.35 11.89
C PHE A 366 9.13 14.02 12.29
N HIS A 367 7.83 13.88 12.05
CA HIS A 367 7.04 12.69 12.36
C HIS A 367 6.10 12.39 11.21
N ILE A 368 5.87 11.11 10.93
CA ILE A 368 4.70 10.66 10.18
C ILE A 368 3.62 10.27 11.20
N GLY A 369 2.43 10.77 11.00
CA GLY A 369 1.27 10.50 11.85
C GLY A 369 0.01 10.24 11.06
N VAL A 370 -1.03 9.81 11.77
CA VAL A 370 -2.38 9.60 11.25
C VAL A 370 -3.40 10.17 12.21
N MET A 371 -4.53 10.65 11.68
CA MET A 371 -5.70 11.10 12.46
C MET A 371 -6.99 10.82 11.69
N ARG A 372 -8.13 10.85 12.36
CA ARG A 372 -9.44 10.82 11.70
C ARG A 372 -9.73 12.15 11.00
N GLN A 373 -10.75 12.14 10.11
CA GLN A 373 -11.15 13.34 9.35
C GLN A 373 -11.66 14.51 10.22
N ASP A 374 -12.04 14.24 11.46
CA ASP A 374 -12.45 15.23 12.46
C ASP A 374 -11.29 15.70 13.35
N GLY A 375 -10.08 15.22 13.10
CA GLY A 375 -8.87 15.49 13.87
C GLY A 375 -8.70 14.63 15.13
N SER A 376 -9.67 13.80 15.46
CA SER A 376 -9.56 12.89 16.61
C SER A 376 -8.61 11.72 16.34
N GLY A 377 -8.12 11.10 17.42
CA GLY A 377 -7.31 9.88 17.32
C GLY A 377 -5.94 10.10 16.69
N GLU A 378 -5.36 11.30 16.82
CA GLU A 378 -3.99 11.56 16.36
C GLU A 378 -3.01 10.55 16.97
N ARG A 379 -2.22 9.93 16.13
CA ARG A 379 -1.11 9.04 16.50
C ARG A 379 0.10 9.33 15.65
N LEU A 380 1.27 9.43 16.29
CA LEU A 380 2.56 9.52 15.60
C LEU A 380 3.13 8.11 15.46
N LEU A 381 3.43 7.69 14.23
CA LEU A 381 3.88 6.34 13.90
C LEU A 381 5.39 6.24 13.95
N THR A 382 6.11 7.24 13.42
CA THR A 382 7.57 7.27 13.41
C THR A 382 8.10 8.69 13.48
N ARG A 383 9.40 8.84 13.71
CA ARG A 383 10.10 10.13 13.80
C ARG A 383 11.50 10.05 13.19
N GLY A 384 12.06 11.20 12.80
CA GLY A 384 13.43 11.31 12.30
C GLY A 384 13.89 12.75 12.17
N PHE A 385 15.13 12.94 11.73
CA PHE A 385 15.68 14.25 11.40
C PHE A 385 14.85 14.92 10.29
N LEU A 386 14.57 14.17 9.23
CA LEU A 386 13.59 14.52 8.19
C LEU A 386 12.86 13.23 7.79
N VAL A 387 11.56 13.17 8.04
CA VAL A 387 10.64 12.15 7.54
C VAL A 387 9.42 12.86 6.97
N GLU A 388 9.07 12.58 5.72
CA GLU A 388 8.06 13.38 5.01
C GLU A 388 7.42 12.62 3.84
N GLY A 389 6.33 13.18 3.30
CA GLY A 389 5.67 12.73 2.08
C GLY A 389 5.01 11.36 2.22
N PRO A 390 4.11 11.16 3.19
CA PRO A 390 3.42 9.88 3.34
C PRO A 390 2.56 9.56 2.12
N THR A 391 2.53 8.28 1.75
CA THR A 391 1.60 7.71 0.77
C THR A 391 1.08 6.38 1.28
N TRP A 392 -0.16 6.03 0.94
CA TRP A 392 -0.81 4.81 1.38
C TRP A 392 -0.65 3.68 0.39
N ALA A 393 -0.44 2.46 0.87
CA ALA A 393 -0.76 1.25 0.10
C ALA A 393 -2.26 1.21 -0.17
N PRO A 394 -2.72 0.58 -1.27
CA PRO A 394 -4.13 0.61 -1.67
C PRO A 394 -5.08 -0.01 -0.65
N ASN A 395 -4.59 -0.91 0.21
CA ASN A 395 -5.41 -1.49 1.29
C ASN A 395 -5.54 -0.56 2.52
N GLY A 396 -4.89 0.61 2.52
CA GLY A 396 -4.97 1.58 3.63
C GLY A 396 -4.35 1.11 4.95
N ARG A 397 -3.48 0.08 4.91
CA ARG A 397 -2.80 -0.43 6.09
C ARG A 397 -1.35 -0.01 6.19
N VAL A 398 -0.63 0.01 5.08
CA VAL A 398 0.80 0.34 5.05
C VAL A 398 0.98 1.75 4.52
N LEU A 399 1.85 2.50 5.18
CA LEU A 399 2.31 3.81 4.73
C LEU A 399 3.74 3.70 4.19
N MET A 400 4.03 4.44 3.14
CA MET A 400 5.39 4.68 2.66
C MET A 400 5.70 6.16 2.78
N PHE A 401 6.95 6.49 3.07
CA PHE A 401 7.46 7.85 3.22
C PHE A 401 8.96 7.86 2.90
N PHE A 402 9.56 9.02 2.77
CA PHE A 402 11.01 9.09 2.73
C PHE A 402 11.57 9.58 4.07
N ARG A 403 12.77 9.10 4.37
CA ARG A 403 13.59 9.53 5.50
C ARG A 403 14.95 9.98 5.00
N GLN A 404 15.43 11.06 5.58
CA GLN A 404 16.78 11.54 5.36
C GLN A 404 17.44 11.76 6.72
N GLU A 405 18.60 11.15 6.91
CA GLU A 405 19.40 11.35 8.10
C GLU A 405 20.27 12.62 7.97
N LYS A 406 20.71 13.15 9.09
CA LYS A 406 21.60 14.30 9.11
C LYS A 406 22.94 13.94 8.45
N SER A 407 23.42 14.81 7.55
CA SER A 407 24.76 14.68 6.98
C SER A 407 25.84 14.88 8.05
N ASP A 408 26.99 14.23 7.89
CA ASP A 408 28.16 14.47 8.72
C ASP A 408 28.73 15.89 8.50
N ALA A 409 29.73 16.29 9.29
CA ALA A 409 30.37 17.60 9.20
C ALA A 409 31.07 17.85 7.84
N ARG A 410 31.27 16.81 7.03
CA ARG A 410 31.82 16.88 5.67
C ARG A 410 30.75 16.83 4.59
N GLY A 411 29.46 16.90 4.97
CA GLY A 411 28.31 16.81 4.05
C GLY A 411 28.10 15.41 3.45
N ARG A 412 28.71 14.35 4.01
CA ARG A 412 28.54 12.97 3.56
C ARG A 412 27.40 12.30 4.30
N GLY A 413 26.74 11.37 3.67
CA GLY A 413 25.52 10.74 4.18
C GLY A 413 24.31 11.64 4.00
N GLY A 414 23.21 11.26 4.64
CA GLY A 414 21.96 12.01 4.56
C GLY A 414 21.27 11.91 3.20
N ASP A 415 21.54 10.85 2.41
CA ASP A 415 20.76 10.56 1.24
C ASP A 415 19.34 10.15 1.66
N PRO A 416 18.30 10.67 0.97
CA PRO A 416 16.94 10.26 1.26
C PRO A 416 16.75 8.78 0.91
N ARG A 417 15.99 8.06 1.74
CA ARG A 417 15.66 6.64 1.58
C ARG A 417 14.17 6.44 1.75
N LEU A 418 13.61 5.46 1.04
CA LEU A 418 12.21 5.10 1.17
C LEU A 418 12.04 4.11 2.33
N PHE A 419 11.00 4.35 3.12
CA PHE A 419 10.61 3.49 4.24
C PHE A 419 9.13 3.17 4.15
N SER A 420 8.76 1.99 4.62
CA SER A 420 7.37 1.61 4.86
C SER A 420 7.14 1.32 6.33
N ILE A 421 5.93 1.56 6.82
CA ILE A 421 5.51 1.30 8.19
C ILE A 421 4.05 0.82 8.21
N ASP A 422 3.74 -0.14 9.07
CA ASP A 422 2.36 -0.54 9.31
C ASP A 422 1.58 0.57 10.07
N LEU A 423 0.28 0.67 9.83
CA LEU A 423 -0.62 1.61 10.51
C LEU A 423 -0.57 1.53 12.03
N THR A 424 -0.18 0.39 12.58
CA THR A 424 0.03 0.20 14.03
C THR A 424 1.27 0.91 14.57
N GLY A 425 2.17 1.40 13.71
CA GLY A 425 3.48 1.97 14.07
C GLY A 425 4.60 0.94 14.20
N PHE A 426 4.32 -0.33 13.91
CA PHE A 426 5.30 -1.41 13.88
C PHE A 426 5.75 -1.74 12.46
N ASN A 427 6.72 -2.65 12.34
CA ASN A 427 7.22 -3.17 11.08
C ASN A 427 7.75 -2.06 10.14
N GLU A 428 8.45 -1.06 10.71
CA GLU A 428 9.13 -0.06 9.91
C GLU A 428 10.32 -0.69 9.20
N ARG A 429 10.41 -0.51 7.86
CA ARG A 429 11.45 -1.10 7.01
C ARG A 429 11.91 -0.14 5.93
N GLU A 430 13.20 -0.15 5.64
CA GLU A 430 13.75 0.49 4.45
C GLU A 430 13.37 -0.32 3.21
N LEU A 431 12.98 0.39 2.14
CA LEU A 431 12.80 -0.18 0.82
C LEU A 431 14.06 0.07 0.01
N GLY A 432 14.73 -0.99 -0.42
CA GLY A 432 15.95 -0.91 -1.22
C GLY A 432 15.69 -0.21 -2.56
N THR A 433 16.44 0.88 -2.80
CA THR A 433 16.46 1.60 -4.08
C THR A 433 17.90 1.65 -4.59
N PRO A 434 18.13 1.65 -5.93
CA PRO A 434 19.50 1.69 -6.49
C PRO A 434 20.30 2.94 -6.10
N VAL A 435 19.61 4.05 -5.84
CA VAL A 435 20.15 5.35 -5.42
C VAL A 435 19.23 5.94 -4.35
N GLY A 436 19.50 7.15 -3.86
CA GLY A 436 18.59 7.84 -2.94
C GLY A 436 17.17 7.93 -3.49
N GLY A 437 16.17 7.98 -2.63
CA GLY A 437 14.75 8.05 -3.03
C GLY A 437 13.95 9.02 -2.17
N SER A 438 13.16 9.92 -2.81
CA SER A 438 12.24 10.83 -2.15
C SER A 438 10.88 10.88 -2.87
N ASP A 439 9.91 11.58 -2.29
CA ASP A 439 8.57 11.81 -2.85
C ASP A 439 7.86 10.54 -3.35
N PRO A 440 7.76 9.46 -2.58
CA PRO A 440 7.11 8.25 -3.05
C PRO A 440 5.61 8.46 -3.28
N ALA A 441 5.07 7.74 -4.28
CA ALA A 441 3.65 7.57 -4.44
C ALA A 441 3.36 6.10 -4.75
N TRP A 442 2.44 5.51 -4.01
CA TRP A 442 1.99 4.14 -4.18
C TRP A 442 0.88 4.09 -5.23
N SER A 443 0.88 3.09 -6.10
CA SER A 443 -0.21 2.91 -7.05
C SER A 443 -1.52 2.56 -6.34
N PRO A 444 -2.68 3.00 -6.85
CA PRO A 444 -3.97 2.79 -6.19
C PRO A 444 -4.47 1.34 -6.23
N GLY A 445 -3.79 0.47 -6.95
CA GLY A 445 -4.11 -0.95 -7.10
C GLY A 445 -3.29 -1.58 -8.21
N PRO A 446 -3.59 -2.83 -8.59
CA PRO A 446 -2.91 -3.47 -9.70
C PRO A 446 -3.15 -2.66 -10.96
N LEU A 447 -2.07 -2.15 -11.54
CA LEU A 447 -2.12 -1.47 -12.81
C LEU A 447 -2.52 -2.50 -13.87
N ARG A 448 -3.67 -2.32 -14.50
CA ARG A 448 -4.14 -3.19 -15.59
C ARG A 448 -3.08 -3.15 -16.71
N GLN A 449 -2.59 -4.32 -17.09
CA GLN A 449 -1.81 -4.51 -18.30
C GLN A 449 -2.74 -4.72 -19.48
#